data_4c8ebfe59e2a8cbed11673777c072497
#
_entry.id   4c8ebfe59e2a8cbed11673777c072497
#
_cell.length_a   1.000
_cell.length_b   1.000
_cell.length_c   1.000
_cell.angle_alpha   90.00
_cell.angle_beta   90.00
_cell.angle_gamma   90.00
#
_symmetry.space_group_name_H-M   'P 1'
#
loop_
_entity.id
_entity.type
_entity.pdbx_description
1 polymer ?
#
loop_
_entity_poly.entity_id
_entity_poly.type
_entity_poly.pdbx_seq_one_letter_code
_entity_poly.pdbx_strand_id
1 'polypeptide(L)'
;MNAAVARLINEQINKEFYSAYLYLDFANYYAVAGLDGFENWYRVQAQEERDHALLFFQYLLNNGVAVSFGAIDAPDWTRGDHMTPLKKALEHEQYVTSLINGIYAAAYDERDFRTMQLLDWFVKEQGEEEKNASDLITKMELFGSDAKGLYMLNSELKARVYAAPSLVL
;
A
#
# COMPACT_ATOMS: atom_id res chain seq x y z
N MET A 1 7.34 -13.57 -21.14
CA MET A 1 6.17 -13.25 -20.28
C MET A 1 4.91 -13.39 -21.11
N ASN A 2 3.87 -14.02 -20.57
CA ASN A 2 2.55 -14.09 -21.22
C ASN A 2 1.91 -12.69 -21.27
N ALA A 3 1.17 -12.38 -22.36
CA ALA A 3 0.56 -11.06 -22.53
C ALA A 3 -0.53 -10.74 -21.47
N ALA A 4 -1.26 -11.75 -20.99
CA ALA A 4 -2.26 -11.55 -19.94
C ALA A 4 -1.60 -11.23 -18.59
N VAL A 5 -0.52 -11.91 -18.23
CA VAL A 5 0.26 -11.63 -17.01
C VAL A 5 0.88 -10.23 -17.09
N ALA A 6 1.49 -9.88 -18.23
CA ALA A 6 2.06 -8.56 -18.45
C ALA A 6 1.04 -7.43 -18.29
N ARG A 7 -0.20 -7.62 -18.82
CA ARG A 7 -1.29 -6.66 -18.66
C ARG A 7 -1.70 -6.49 -17.21
N LEU A 8 -1.84 -7.57 -16.45
CA LEU A 8 -2.20 -7.50 -15.04
C LEU A 8 -1.14 -6.76 -14.20
N ILE A 9 0.15 -7.03 -14.45
CA ILE A 9 1.25 -6.30 -13.80
C ILE A 9 1.24 -4.82 -14.19
N ASN A 10 0.97 -4.50 -15.44
CA ASN A 10 0.85 -3.11 -15.89
C ASN A 10 -0.32 -2.38 -15.20
N GLU A 11 -1.45 -3.05 -15.03
CA GLU A 11 -2.60 -2.52 -14.28
C GLU A 11 -2.26 -2.32 -12.80
N GLN A 12 -1.46 -3.23 -12.22
CA GLN A 12 -1.03 -3.12 -10.82
C GLN A 12 -0.15 -1.90 -10.58
N ILE A 13 0.72 -1.49 -11.51
CA ILE A 13 1.47 -0.22 -11.40
C ILE A 13 0.53 0.95 -11.09
N ASN A 14 -0.58 1.02 -11.80
CA ASN A 14 -1.56 2.09 -11.60
C ASN A 14 -2.27 1.98 -10.24
N LYS A 15 -2.49 0.75 -9.74
CA LYS A 15 -3.11 0.49 -8.44
C LYS A 15 -2.19 0.92 -7.29
N GLU A 16 -0.90 0.62 -7.39
CA GLU A 16 0.08 1.05 -6.38
C GLU A 16 0.24 2.58 -6.36
N PHE A 17 0.26 3.24 -7.50
CA PHE A 17 0.23 4.71 -7.54
C PHE A 17 -1.06 5.29 -6.96
N TYR A 18 -2.21 4.64 -7.16
CA TYR A 18 -3.45 5.02 -6.49
C TYR A 18 -3.34 4.86 -4.96
N SER A 19 -2.75 3.74 -4.47
CA SER A 19 -2.49 3.53 -3.05
C SER A 19 -1.66 4.66 -2.46
N ALA A 20 -0.56 5.04 -3.13
CA ALA A 20 0.26 6.17 -2.72
C ALA A 20 -0.55 7.48 -2.63
N TYR A 21 -1.43 7.72 -3.58
CA TYR A 21 -2.26 8.93 -3.63
C TYR A 21 -3.33 8.92 -2.53
N LEU A 22 -3.97 7.76 -2.27
CA LEU A 22 -4.90 7.56 -1.18
C LEU A 22 -4.25 7.83 0.19
N TYR A 23 -3.05 7.31 0.41
CA TYR A 23 -2.33 7.49 1.67
C TYR A 23 -1.82 8.92 1.87
N LEU A 24 -1.51 9.65 0.81
CA LEU A 24 -1.26 11.09 0.92
C LEU A 24 -2.51 11.86 1.35
N ASP A 25 -3.70 11.45 0.93
CA ASP A 25 -4.94 12.10 1.39
C ASP A 25 -5.25 11.74 2.86
N PHE A 26 -4.93 10.53 3.32
CA PHE A 26 -4.99 10.21 4.77
C PHE A 26 -3.99 11.04 5.56
N ALA A 27 -2.77 11.22 5.07
CA ALA A 27 -1.78 12.09 5.70
C ALA A 27 -2.28 13.54 5.80
N ASN A 28 -2.88 14.07 4.74
CA ASN A 28 -3.51 15.38 4.72
C ASN A 28 -4.65 15.49 5.76
N TYR A 29 -5.51 14.47 5.87
CA TYR A 29 -6.55 14.42 6.89
C TYR A 29 -5.99 14.56 8.31
N TYR A 30 -4.96 13.78 8.64
CA TYR A 30 -4.35 13.80 9.97
C TYR A 30 -3.55 15.07 10.24
N ALA A 31 -2.88 15.64 9.24
CA ALA A 31 -2.21 16.94 9.36
C ALA A 31 -3.19 18.05 9.75
N VAL A 32 -4.35 18.12 9.07
CA VAL A 32 -5.40 19.10 9.40
C VAL A 32 -5.98 18.87 10.81
N ALA A 33 -6.01 17.62 11.27
CA ALA A 33 -6.45 17.29 12.62
C ALA A 33 -5.38 17.54 13.71
N GLY A 34 -4.15 17.93 13.36
CA GLY A 34 -3.05 18.13 14.31
C GLY A 34 -2.41 16.84 14.81
N LEU A 35 -2.60 15.73 14.08
CA LEU A 35 -2.07 14.40 14.42
C LEU A 35 -0.87 14.07 13.54
N ASP A 36 0.23 14.78 13.76
CA ASP A 36 1.45 14.74 12.95
C ASP A 36 2.19 13.39 12.98
N GLY A 37 1.97 12.53 13.96
CA GLY A 37 2.48 11.17 13.98
C GLY A 37 1.73 10.26 13.00
N PHE A 38 0.41 10.36 12.94
CA PHE A 38 -0.41 9.68 11.93
C PHE A 38 -0.14 10.24 10.52
N GLU A 39 0.04 11.57 10.40
CA GLU A 39 0.50 12.17 9.15
C GLU A 39 1.79 11.54 8.67
N ASN A 40 2.81 11.48 9.53
CA ASN A 40 4.10 10.88 9.22
C ASN A 40 3.96 9.41 8.79
N TRP A 41 3.16 8.63 9.52
CA TRP A 41 2.90 7.23 9.19
C TRP A 41 2.42 7.08 7.75
N TYR A 42 1.40 7.82 7.35
CA TYR A 42 0.83 7.72 6.02
C TYR A 42 1.67 8.39 4.93
N ARG A 43 2.51 9.35 5.25
CA ARG A 43 3.51 9.87 4.29
C ARG A 43 4.56 8.82 3.96
N VAL A 44 5.03 8.08 4.97
CA VAL A 44 5.95 6.95 4.76
C VAL A 44 5.25 5.87 3.94
N GLN A 45 4.02 5.51 4.30
CA GLN A 45 3.23 4.52 3.55
C GLN A 45 3.09 4.92 2.08
N ALA A 46 2.72 6.16 1.80
CA ALA A 46 2.61 6.67 0.43
C ALA A 46 3.93 6.56 -0.37
N GLN A 47 5.07 6.68 0.30
CA GLN A 47 6.37 6.51 -0.34
C GLN A 47 6.67 5.04 -0.65
N GLU A 48 6.31 4.13 0.24
CA GLU A 48 6.46 2.69 0.05
C GLU A 48 5.60 2.19 -1.11
N GLU A 49 4.34 2.64 -1.21
CA GLU A 49 3.45 2.30 -2.33
C GLU A 49 3.97 2.80 -3.69
N ARG A 50 4.55 4.01 -3.70
CA ARG A 50 5.22 4.50 -4.91
C ARG A 50 6.35 3.56 -5.33
N ASP A 51 7.11 3.06 -4.37
CA ASP A 51 8.23 2.16 -4.67
C ASP A 51 7.74 0.79 -5.12
N HIS A 52 6.62 0.28 -4.61
CA HIS A 52 5.93 -0.91 -5.12
C HIS A 52 5.56 -0.75 -6.60
N ALA A 53 4.98 0.40 -6.97
CA ALA A 53 4.70 0.71 -8.38
C ALA A 53 5.96 0.69 -9.25
N LEU A 54 7.07 1.24 -8.75
CA LEU A 54 8.35 1.28 -9.47
C LEU A 54 9.01 -0.10 -9.59
N LEU A 55 8.81 -1.01 -8.62
CA LEU A 55 9.25 -2.40 -8.74
C LEU A 55 8.53 -3.12 -9.88
N PHE A 56 7.20 -3.02 -9.98
CA PHE A 56 6.45 -3.59 -11.11
C PHE A 56 6.84 -2.95 -12.45
N PHE A 57 7.02 -1.63 -12.47
CA PHE A 57 7.48 -0.91 -13.65
C PHE A 57 8.84 -1.44 -14.14
N GLN A 58 9.83 -1.50 -13.25
CA GLN A 58 11.17 -1.98 -13.60
C GLN A 58 11.15 -3.46 -14.01
N TYR A 59 10.31 -4.27 -13.35
CA TYR A 59 10.17 -5.68 -13.70
C TYR A 59 9.65 -5.87 -15.14
N LEU A 60 8.64 -5.11 -15.56
CA LEU A 60 8.15 -5.15 -16.95
C LEU A 60 9.25 -4.77 -17.95
N LEU A 61 9.99 -3.68 -17.67
CA LEU A 61 11.11 -3.26 -18.53
C LEU A 61 12.20 -4.33 -18.62
N ASN A 62 12.58 -4.95 -17.50
CA ASN A 62 13.56 -6.05 -17.47
C ASN A 62 13.12 -7.27 -18.28
N ASN A 63 11.80 -7.41 -18.52
CA ASN A 63 11.23 -8.48 -19.36
C ASN A 63 10.87 -8.02 -20.78
N GLY A 64 11.32 -6.84 -21.20
CA GLY A 64 11.13 -6.32 -22.55
C GLY A 64 9.69 -5.86 -22.84
N VAL A 65 8.89 -5.59 -21.81
CA VAL A 65 7.52 -5.13 -21.94
C VAL A 65 7.45 -3.62 -21.70
N ALA A 66 6.93 -2.87 -22.69
CA ALA A 66 6.68 -1.45 -22.55
C ALA A 66 5.48 -1.21 -21.63
N VAL A 67 5.64 -0.25 -20.70
CA VAL A 67 4.58 0.14 -19.76
C VAL A 67 3.65 1.18 -20.38
N SER A 68 2.37 1.02 -20.13
CA SER A 68 1.33 1.99 -20.51
C SER A 68 0.70 2.56 -19.23
N PHE A 69 0.84 3.86 -19.02
CA PHE A 69 0.28 4.55 -17.85
C PHE A 69 -1.16 4.96 -18.11
N GLY A 70 -2.04 4.60 -17.16
CA GLY A 70 -3.43 5.04 -17.10
C GLY A 70 -3.61 6.27 -16.21
N ALA A 71 -4.83 6.80 -16.14
CA ALA A 71 -5.18 7.82 -15.17
C ALA A 71 -5.18 7.26 -13.74
N ILE A 72 -4.77 8.06 -12.77
CA ILE A 72 -4.93 7.76 -11.35
C ILE A 72 -6.19 8.49 -10.88
N ASP A 73 -7.14 7.72 -10.35
CA ASP A 73 -8.40 8.26 -9.85
C ASP A 73 -8.18 9.09 -8.57
N ALA A 74 -9.10 9.99 -8.29
CA ALA A 74 -9.11 10.69 -7.01
C ALA A 74 -9.37 9.70 -5.86
N PRO A 75 -8.78 9.93 -4.66
CA PRO A 75 -9.05 9.10 -3.50
C PRO A 75 -10.55 9.05 -3.19
N ASP A 76 -11.11 7.83 -3.12
CA ASP A 76 -12.54 7.59 -2.89
C ASP A 76 -12.78 7.06 -1.47
N TRP A 77 -13.09 7.98 -0.55
CA TRP A 77 -13.48 7.65 0.82
C TRP A 77 -14.26 8.80 1.46
N THR A 78 -15.13 8.48 2.40
CA THR A 78 -15.90 9.47 3.16
C THR A 78 -15.15 9.81 4.44
N ARG A 79 -14.85 11.08 4.64
CA ARG A 79 -14.20 11.58 5.86
C ARG A 79 -15.12 11.40 7.07
N GLY A 80 -14.56 10.93 8.17
CA GLY A 80 -15.24 10.68 9.43
C GLY A 80 -14.37 11.03 10.63
N ASP A 81 -14.37 10.19 11.64
CA ASP A 81 -13.49 10.29 12.80
C ASP A 81 -12.06 9.79 12.50
N HIS A 82 -11.17 9.84 13.51
CA HIS A 82 -9.77 9.42 13.35
C HIS A 82 -9.61 7.90 13.12
N MET A 83 -10.63 7.10 13.37
CA MET A 83 -10.65 5.67 13.06
C MET A 83 -10.96 5.41 11.57
N THR A 84 -11.64 6.32 10.90
CA THR A 84 -12.13 6.12 9.53
C THR A 84 -10.99 5.86 8.53
N PRO A 85 -9.90 6.66 8.47
CA PRO A 85 -8.80 6.37 7.55
C PRO A 85 -8.11 5.02 7.85
N LEU A 86 -8.02 4.62 9.12
CA LEU A 86 -7.39 3.35 9.51
C LEU A 86 -8.17 2.15 8.98
N LYS A 87 -9.50 2.17 9.14
CA LYS A 87 -10.38 1.11 8.60
C LYS A 87 -10.35 1.08 7.08
N LYS A 88 -10.33 2.25 6.44
CA LYS A 88 -10.24 2.35 4.98
C LYS A 88 -8.89 1.84 4.47
N ALA A 89 -7.80 2.07 5.20
CA ALA A 89 -6.49 1.50 4.87
C ALA A 89 -6.53 -0.02 4.88
N LEU A 90 -7.04 -0.65 5.95
CA LEU A 90 -7.14 -2.12 6.00
C LEU A 90 -8.00 -2.69 4.87
N GLU A 91 -9.16 -2.08 4.59
CA GLU A 91 -10.01 -2.47 3.46
C GLU A 91 -9.25 -2.38 2.13
N HIS A 92 -8.45 -1.32 1.96
CA HIS A 92 -7.67 -1.10 0.76
C HIS A 92 -6.55 -2.14 0.62
N GLU A 93 -5.80 -2.44 1.70
CA GLU A 93 -4.76 -3.48 1.66
C GLU A 93 -5.32 -4.86 1.33
N GLN A 94 -6.48 -5.22 1.88
CA GLN A 94 -7.17 -6.46 1.53
C GLN A 94 -7.56 -6.51 0.05
N TYR A 95 -7.97 -5.37 -0.51
CA TYR A 95 -8.22 -5.27 -1.95
C TYR A 95 -6.93 -5.45 -2.76
N VAL A 96 -5.82 -4.79 -2.40
CA VAL A 96 -4.52 -4.95 -3.07
C VAL A 96 -4.04 -6.40 -2.98
N THR A 97 -4.15 -7.03 -1.81
CA THR A 97 -3.86 -8.47 -1.65
C THR A 97 -4.63 -9.33 -2.65
N SER A 98 -5.91 -9.04 -2.86
CA SER A 98 -6.72 -9.78 -3.84
C SER A 98 -6.21 -9.62 -5.27
N LEU A 99 -5.71 -8.44 -5.63
CA LEU A 99 -5.11 -8.18 -6.94
C LEU A 99 -3.79 -8.94 -7.12
N ILE A 100 -2.89 -8.89 -6.12
CA ILE A 100 -1.61 -9.61 -6.11
C ILE A 100 -1.86 -11.12 -6.27
N ASN A 101 -2.82 -11.68 -5.51
CA ASN A 101 -3.20 -13.08 -5.62
C ASN A 101 -3.75 -13.42 -7.01
N GLY A 102 -4.49 -12.51 -7.63
CA GLY A 102 -4.99 -12.67 -9.00
C GLY A 102 -3.86 -12.72 -10.04
N ILE A 103 -2.84 -11.87 -9.91
CA ILE A 103 -1.65 -11.88 -10.77
C ILE A 103 -0.87 -13.19 -10.53
N TYR A 104 -0.73 -13.61 -9.28
CA TYR A 104 -0.03 -14.84 -8.93
C TYR A 104 -0.72 -16.07 -9.55
N ALA A 105 -2.04 -16.16 -9.45
CA ALA A 105 -2.80 -17.24 -10.07
C ALA A 105 -2.62 -17.27 -11.60
N ALA A 106 -2.67 -16.12 -12.26
CA ALA A 106 -2.44 -16.05 -13.71
C ALA A 106 -1.00 -16.47 -14.08
N ALA A 107 0.00 -16.07 -13.30
CA ALA A 107 1.38 -16.48 -13.51
C ALA A 107 1.56 -18.00 -13.30
N TYR A 108 0.88 -18.57 -12.30
CA TYR A 108 0.88 -19.99 -12.02
C TYR A 108 0.30 -20.82 -13.17
N ASP A 109 -0.86 -20.42 -13.69
CA ASP A 109 -1.52 -21.09 -14.81
C ASP A 109 -0.66 -21.08 -16.08
N GLU A 110 0.08 -20.00 -16.30
CA GLU A 110 1.03 -19.86 -17.42
C GLU A 110 2.41 -20.46 -17.15
N ARG A 111 2.65 -20.99 -15.95
CA ARG A 111 3.96 -21.49 -15.49
C ARG A 111 5.07 -20.43 -15.60
N ASP A 112 4.72 -19.17 -15.39
CA ASP A 112 5.66 -18.06 -15.38
C ASP A 112 6.35 -17.97 -14.01
N PHE A 113 7.28 -18.90 -13.78
CA PHE A 113 8.00 -19.02 -12.50
C PHE A 113 8.78 -17.76 -12.12
N ARG A 114 9.21 -16.97 -13.12
CA ARG A 114 9.92 -15.72 -12.84
C ARG A 114 8.98 -14.67 -12.24
N THR A 115 7.77 -14.55 -12.79
CA THR A 115 6.74 -13.66 -12.22
C THR A 115 6.30 -14.17 -10.84
N MET A 116 6.13 -15.47 -10.65
CA MET A 116 5.82 -16.03 -9.33
C MET A 116 6.89 -15.67 -8.29
N GLN A 117 8.17 -15.78 -8.63
CA GLN A 117 9.30 -15.43 -7.74
C GLN A 117 9.27 -13.93 -7.37
N LEU A 118 8.95 -13.03 -8.30
CA LEU A 118 8.71 -11.62 -7.99
C LEU A 118 7.57 -11.48 -6.97
N LEU A 119 6.44 -12.14 -7.26
CA LEU A 119 5.22 -12.03 -6.48
C LEU A 119 5.31 -12.68 -5.09
N ASP A 120 6.21 -13.63 -4.86
CA ASP A 120 6.47 -14.20 -3.53
C ASP A 120 6.82 -13.10 -2.51
N TRP A 121 7.59 -12.10 -2.93
CA TRP A 121 7.89 -10.94 -2.10
C TRP A 121 6.64 -10.10 -1.83
N PHE A 122 5.84 -9.80 -2.85
CA PHE A 122 4.60 -9.01 -2.69
C PHE A 122 3.54 -9.72 -1.85
N VAL A 123 3.41 -11.05 -1.94
CA VAL A 123 2.52 -11.84 -1.08
C VAL A 123 2.92 -11.71 0.39
N LYS A 124 4.22 -11.75 0.68
CA LYS A 124 4.73 -11.55 2.04
C LYS A 124 4.49 -10.12 2.50
N GLU A 125 4.80 -9.13 1.66
CA GLU A 125 4.60 -7.71 1.95
C GLU A 125 3.14 -7.40 2.27
N GLN A 126 2.19 -7.87 1.47
CA GLN A 126 0.76 -7.67 1.75
C GLN A 126 0.33 -8.26 3.10
N GLY A 127 0.92 -9.38 3.54
CA GLY A 127 0.71 -9.91 4.88
C GLY A 127 1.18 -8.96 5.97
N GLU A 128 2.29 -8.25 5.76
CA GLU A 128 2.82 -7.24 6.68
C GLU A 128 1.97 -5.95 6.64
N GLU A 129 1.52 -5.50 5.46
CA GLU A 129 0.66 -4.33 5.30
C GLU A 129 -0.71 -4.51 5.99
N GLU A 130 -1.39 -5.61 5.76
CA GLU A 130 -2.65 -5.91 6.45
C GLU A 130 -2.47 -5.99 7.97
N LYS A 131 -1.37 -6.60 8.43
CA LYS A 131 -1.03 -6.69 9.85
C LYS A 131 -0.80 -5.33 10.47
N ASN A 132 -0.03 -4.47 9.81
CA ASN A 132 0.26 -3.11 10.26
C ASN A 132 -1.02 -2.26 10.34
N ALA A 133 -1.88 -2.33 9.31
CA ALA A 133 -3.15 -1.64 9.29
C ALA A 133 -4.09 -2.12 10.42
N SER A 134 -4.18 -3.43 10.65
CA SER A 134 -4.97 -4.04 11.72
C SER A 134 -4.45 -3.64 13.12
N ASP A 135 -3.13 -3.62 13.30
CA ASP A 135 -2.52 -3.21 14.57
C ASP A 135 -2.80 -1.74 14.91
N LEU A 136 -2.79 -0.86 13.90
CA LEU A 136 -3.16 0.55 14.10
C LEU A 136 -4.62 0.72 14.53
N ILE A 137 -5.54 -0.05 13.96
CA ILE A 137 -6.95 -0.07 14.37
C ILE A 137 -7.04 -0.50 15.82
N THR A 138 -6.39 -1.60 16.19
CA THR A 138 -6.39 -2.11 17.57
C THR A 138 -5.82 -1.09 18.56
N LYS A 139 -4.70 -0.44 18.21
CA LYS A 139 -4.12 0.62 19.05
C LYS A 139 -5.05 1.82 19.20
N MET A 140 -5.72 2.22 18.11
CA MET A 140 -6.70 3.31 18.16
C MET A 140 -7.92 2.94 19.03
N GLU A 141 -8.40 1.70 18.97
CA GLU A 141 -9.49 1.22 19.84
C GLU A 141 -9.09 1.26 21.31
N LEU A 142 -7.86 0.84 21.63
CA LEU A 142 -7.37 0.79 23.00
C LEU A 142 -7.03 2.17 23.60
N PHE A 143 -6.47 3.07 22.77
CA PHE A 143 -5.85 4.31 23.28
C PHE A 143 -6.45 5.58 22.67
N GLY A 144 -7.20 5.51 21.60
CA GLY A 144 -7.69 6.68 20.88
C GLY A 144 -8.90 7.38 21.51
N SER A 145 -9.53 6.78 22.53
CA SER A 145 -10.75 7.30 23.14
C SER A 145 -10.54 8.47 24.11
N ASP A 146 -9.32 8.66 24.61
CA ASP A 146 -8.96 9.79 25.47
C ASP A 146 -7.78 10.59 24.89
N ALA A 147 -7.71 11.86 25.24
CA ALA A 147 -6.72 12.79 24.69
C ALA A 147 -5.27 12.39 25.00
N LYS A 148 -5.01 11.80 26.18
CA LYS A 148 -3.65 11.39 26.57
C LYS A 148 -3.23 10.15 25.80
N GLY A 149 -4.10 9.15 25.70
CA GLY A 149 -3.84 7.93 24.90
C GLY A 149 -3.62 8.24 23.43
N LEU A 150 -4.46 9.10 22.84
CA LEU A 150 -4.31 9.56 21.46
C LEU A 150 -2.98 10.31 21.25
N TYR A 151 -2.61 11.20 22.18
CA TYR A 151 -1.34 11.93 22.13
C TYR A 151 -0.13 10.97 22.19
N MET A 152 -0.17 9.96 23.07
CA MET A 152 0.89 8.96 23.18
C MET A 152 1.02 8.11 21.91
N LEU A 153 -0.10 7.65 21.34
CA LEU A 153 -0.11 6.90 20.10
C LEU A 153 0.42 7.75 18.94
N ASN A 154 -0.03 8.99 18.82
CA ASN A 154 0.48 9.94 17.82
C ASN A 154 1.99 10.14 17.97
N SER A 155 2.50 10.25 19.20
CA SER A 155 3.94 10.41 19.45
C SER A 155 4.75 9.16 19.08
N GLU A 156 4.20 7.96 19.29
CA GLU A 156 4.82 6.71 18.86
C GLU A 156 4.98 6.66 17.34
N LEU A 157 3.93 7.03 16.59
CA LEU A 157 3.91 6.96 15.13
C LEU A 157 4.87 7.94 14.45
N LYS A 158 5.27 9.02 15.11
CA LYS A 158 6.32 9.93 14.62
C LYS A 158 7.67 9.25 14.42
N ALA A 159 7.94 8.15 15.13
CA ALA A 159 9.21 7.45 15.05
C ALA A 159 9.37 6.60 13.79
N ARG A 160 8.30 6.37 13.01
CA ARG A 160 8.39 5.62 11.75
C ARG A 160 9.29 6.35 10.77
N VAL A 161 10.28 5.62 10.24
CA VAL A 161 11.21 6.09 9.22
C VAL A 161 11.03 5.24 7.98
N TYR A 162 11.02 5.88 6.81
CA TYR A 162 10.99 5.17 5.54
C TYR A 162 12.19 4.23 5.39
N ALA A 163 11.93 3.04 4.89
CA ALA A 163 12.94 2.07 4.47
C ALA A 163 12.64 1.64 3.02
N ALA A 164 13.67 1.61 2.18
CA ALA A 164 13.49 1.13 0.81
C ALA A 164 13.11 -0.36 0.80
N PRO A 165 12.30 -0.80 -0.20
CA PRO A 165 11.96 -2.20 -0.36
C PRO A 165 13.20 -3.11 -0.38
N SER A 166 13.11 -4.27 0.24
CA SER A 166 14.21 -5.25 0.28
C SER A 166 14.36 -6.06 -1.01
N LEU A 167 13.38 -5.97 -1.91
CA LEU A 167 13.38 -6.67 -3.20
C LEU A 167 14.37 -6.01 -4.16
N VAL A 168 15.29 -6.83 -4.69
CA VAL A 168 16.24 -6.46 -5.74
C VAL A 168 15.84 -7.19 -7.03
N LEU A 169 15.70 -6.46 -8.15
CA LEU A 169 15.27 -6.95 -9.46
C LEU A 169 16.46 -7.24 -10.40
#